data_20d16f8f3c70e57eeb66f6a856cb2492
#
_entry.id   20d16f8f3c70e57eeb66f6a856cb2492
#
_cell.length_a   1.000
_cell.length_b   1.000
_cell.length_c   1.000
_cell.angle_alpha   90.00
_cell.angle_beta   90.00
_cell.angle_gamma   90.00
#
_symmetry.space_group_name_H-M   'P 1'
#
loop_
_entity.id
_entity.type
_entity.pdbx_description
1 polymer ?
#
loop_
_entity_poly.entity_id
_entity_poly.type
_entity_poly.pdbx_seq_one_letter_code
_entity_poly.pdbx_strand_id
1 'polypeptide(L)'
;MRRKTIIAICLFLTGLLGLHGCGSPSSNYDSKYSADNLQNKKTEGSLVYESSMELQYAEYFLVDYYQGGYTMLTTTMDGQRFLIVPEGKETPEGVEEDIIVLQRPMKDLYLVASAVMDMFRELDGLDAITFSGQKEENWYIEEAKKAMAKGDMIYAGKYSKPDYELLVSEGCTLAIENRMISHSPEVIEKLEDFGIPVMIEYSSYESHPLGRVEWIKFFGALLGKEEMAERIFEEQEAILDKVSAEEKTDQTVAFFFITSNGLVQVRQSTDYVPKMIELAGGNYVFENLGDAETKRSTMNMQVEEFYNGAKDADFLIYNSSIDGGVSSREALLDKCEVLADFKAVQEGNVWCTTNDMYQQSLSIGYLMEDIHAMLSGEGEDKMHYLFRLE
;
A
#
# COMPACT_ATOMS: atom_id res chain seq x y z
N MET A 1 -56.60 -70.38 -9.88
CA MET A 1 -56.61 -69.08 -9.22
C MET A 1 -55.75 -69.20 -7.97
N ARG A 2 -54.52 -68.79 -7.98
CA ARG A 2 -53.65 -68.49 -6.82
C ARG A 2 -52.53 -67.57 -7.31
N ARG A 3 -52.57 -66.34 -6.83
CA ARG A 3 -51.51 -65.32 -7.06
C ARG A 3 -50.29 -65.67 -6.24
N LYS A 4 -49.13 -65.75 -6.86
CA LYS A 4 -47.83 -65.82 -6.19
C LYS A 4 -47.19 -64.40 -6.18
N THR A 5 -47.00 -63.88 -5.00
CA THR A 5 -46.32 -62.66 -4.69
C THR A 5 -44.83 -62.95 -4.76
N ILE A 6 -44.12 -62.21 -5.65
CA ILE A 6 -42.65 -62.19 -5.74
C ILE A 6 -42.19 -60.95 -5.00
N ILE A 7 -41.44 -61.18 -3.93
CA ILE A 7 -40.74 -60.13 -3.17
C ILE A 7 -39.42 -59.88 -3.90
N ALA A 8 -39.27 -58.68 -4.45
CA ALA A 8 -38.00 -58.23 -5.00
C ALA A 8 -37.24 -57.48 -3.90
N ILE A 9 -36.07 -58.02 -3.53
CA ILE A 9 -35.11 -57.37 -2.65
C ILE A 9 -34.33 -56.37 -3.49
N CYS A 10 -34.55 -55.04 -3.27
CA CYS A 10 -33.71 -53.99 -3.82
C CYS A 10 -32.49 -53.79 -2.89
N LEU A 11 -31.34 -54.21 -3.37
CA LEU A 11 -30.04 -53.81 -2.81
C LEU A 11 -29.79 -52.35 -3.17
N PHE A 12 -29.75 -51.46 -2.19
CA PHE A 12 -29.29 -50.09 -2.33
C PHE A 12 -27.76 -50.09 -2.36
N LEU A 13 -27.18 -49.91 -3.54
CA LEU A 13 -25.80 -49.46 -3.70
C LEU A 13 -25.80 -47.93 -3.56
N THR A 14 -25.31 -47.45 -2.43
CA THR A 14 -24.98 -46.02 -2.24
C THR A 14 -23.67 -45.74 -2.96
N GLY A 15 -23.78 -45.22 -4.19
CA GLY A 15 -22.66 -44.61 -4.89
C GLY A 15 -22.34 -43.24 -4.28
N LEU A 16 -21.16 -43.12 -3.63
CA LEU A 16 -20.56 -41.80 -3.32
C LEU A 16 -20.19 -41.11 -4.63
N LEU A 17 -21.01 -40.19 -5.08
CA LEU A 17 -20.63 -39.19 -6.04
C LEU A 17 -19.81 -38.11 -5.31
N GLY A 18 -18.51 -38.19 -5.46
CA GLY A 18 -17.60 -37.11 -5.06
C GLY A 18 -17.90 -35.84 -5.89
N LEU A 19 -18.50 -34.85 -5.26
CA LEU A 19 -18.57 -33.51 -5.75
C LEU A 19 -17.13 -32.97 -5.73
N HIS A 20 -16.47 -32.94 -6.88
CA HIS A 20 -15.29 -32.11 -7.09
C HIS A 20 -15.80 -30.66 -7.14
N GLY A 21 -15.75 -30.00 -5.97
CA GLY A 21 -15.82 -28.55 -5.90
C GLY A 21 -14.60 -27.98 -6.62
N CYS A 22 -14.80 -27.19 -7.66
CA CYS A 22 -13.80 -26.28 -8.13
C CYS A 22 -13.47 -25.31 -6.99
N GLY A 23 -12.50 -25.66 -6.15
CA GLY A 23 -11.85 -24.72 -5.26
C GLY A 23 -11.03 -23.79 -6.14
N SER A 24 -11.36 -22.51 -6.10
CA SER A 24 -10.42 -21.46 -6.50
C SER A 24 -9.12 -21.71 -5.75
N PRO A 25 -7.94 -21.54 -6.36
CA PRO A 25 -6.70 -21.63 -5.63
C PRO A 25 -6.70 -20.53 -4.58
N SER A 26 -7.03 -20.87 -3.33
CA SER A 26 -6.63 -20.08 -2.18
C SER A 26 -5.10 -20.11 -2.22
N SER A 27 -4.46 -18.97 -2.47
CA SER A 27 -3.04 -18.83 -2.31
C SER A 27 -2.69 -19.16 -0.87
N ASN A 28 -2.25 -20.39 -0.63
CA ASN A 28 -1.54 -20.78 0.57
C ASN A 28 -0.17 -20.07 0.55
N TYR A 29 -0.16 -18.79 0.85
CA TYR A 29 1.02 -18.08 1.34
C TYR A 29 1.12 -18.37 2.83
N ASP A 30 1.28 -19.65 3.16
CA ASP A 30 1.40 -20.12 4.54
C ASP A 30 2.85 -19.99 5.02
N SER A 31 3.03 -19.22 6.10
CA SER A 31 3.97 -19.42 7.22
C SER A 31 5.42 -19.87 6.95
N LYS A 32 5.85 -20.07 5.71
CA LYS A 32 7.23 -20.45 5.36
C LYS A 32 8.19 -19.26 5.54
N TYR A 33 7.66 -18.05 5.48
CA TYR A 33 8.39 -16.77 5.53
C TYR A 33 8.01 -15.93 6.74
N SER A 34 7.77 -16.56 7.93
CA SER A 34 7.65 -15.77 9.15
C SER A 34 8.97 -15.05 9.43
N ALA A 35 8.91 -13.82 9.97
CA ALA A 35 10.09 -13.04 10.34
C ALA A 35 11.09 -13.86 11.17
N ASP A 36 10.60 -14.73 12.07
CA ASP A 36 11.44 -15.62 12.89
C ASP A 36 12.21 -16.66 12.06
N ASN A 37 11.66 -17.15 10.94
CA ASN A 37 12.32 -18.11 10.06
C ASN A 37 13.34 -17.43 9.14
N LEU A 38 13.09 -16.19 8.74
CA LEU A 38 14.01 -15.39 7.93
C LEU A 38 15.19 -14.86 8.75
N GLN A 39 14.97 -14.48 10.02
CA GLN A 39 16.02 -14.03 10.94
C GLN A 39 17.05 -15.15 11.29
N ASN A 40 16.69 -16.42 11.14
CA ASN A 40 17.63 -17.52 11.37
C ASN A 40 18.59 -17.79 10.19
N LYS A 41 18.38 -17.16 9.03
CA LYS A 41 19.29 -17.28 7.85
C LYS A 41 20.28 -16.12 7.79
N LYS A 42 21.11 -15.97 8.84
CA LYS A 42 22.11 -14.89 8.93
C LYS A 42 23.46 -15.17 8.26
N THR A 43 23.61 -16.28 7.58
CA THR A 43 24.82 -16.65 6.81
C THR A 43 24.45 -16.85 5.36
N GLU A 44 24.95 -16.01 4.47
CA GLU A 44 24.76 -16.11 3.04
C GLU A 44 26.13 -16.19 2.36
N GLY A 45 26.50 -17.38 1.92
CA GLY A 45 27.78 -17.60 1.27
C GLY A 45 28.97 -17.16 2.12
N SER A 46 29.80 -16.27 1.58
CA SER A 46 30.96 -15.67 2.28
C SER A 46 30.63 -14.41 3.07
N LEU A 47 29.36 -13.98 3.12
CA LEU A 47 28.93 -12.78 3.86
C LEU A 47 28.99 -13.01 5.37
N VAL A 48 29.58 -12.06 6.09
CA VAL A 48 29.65 -12.04 7.55
C VAL A 48 28.63 -11.04 8.08
N TYR A 49 27.59 -11.54 8.74
CA TYR A 49 26.54 -10.73 9.34
C TYR A 49 27.11 -9.73 10.40
N GLU A 50 26.60 -8.51 10.40
CA GLU A 50 26.96 -7.47 11.37
C GLU A 50 25.77 -7.10 12.27
N SER A 51 24.65 -6.68 11.66
CA SER A 51 23.47 -6.21 12.39
C SER A 51 22.21 -6.30 11.52
N SER A 52 21.05 -6.13 12.15
CA SER A 52 19.78 -5.89 11.46
C SER A 52 19.29 -4.49 11.78
N MET A 53 18.55 -3.88 10.87
CA MET A 53 17.80 -2.66 11.13
C MET A 53 16.72 -2.94 12.16
N GLU A 54 16.59 -2.07 13.15
CA GLU A 54 15.47 -2.12 14.09
C GLU A 54 14.28 -1.39 13.48
N LEU A 55 13.14 -2.08 13.38
CA LEU A 55 11.87 -1.53 12.92
C LEU A 55 10.93 -1.36 14.10
N GLN A 56 10.19 -0.27 14.12
CA GLN A 56 9.28 0.06 15.22
C GLN A 56 7.82 -0.27 14.87
N TYR A 57 7.45 -0.11 13.61
CA TYR A 57 6.06 -0.19 13.15
C TYR A 57 5.86 -1.07 11.92
N ALA A 58 6.84 -1.11 11.00
CA ALA A 58 6.72 -1.88 9.76
C ALA A 58 6.89 -3.38 10.02
N GLU A 59 6.04 -4.17 9.35
CA GLU A 59 5.99 -5.64 9.50
C GLU A 59 6.41 -6.38 8.22
N TYR A 60 6.45 -5.68 7.08
CA TYR A 60 6.53 -6.37 5.78
C TYR A 60 7.88 -6.27 5.09
N PHE A 61 8.93 -5.81 5.80
CA PHE A 61 10.30 -5.90 5.32
C PHE A 61 11.32 -6.16 6.44
N LEU A 62 12.53 -6.56 6.06
CA LEU A 62 13.71 -6.66 6.92
C LEU A 62 14.91 -6.10 6.16
N VAL A 63 15.89 -5.59 6.92
CA VAL A 63 17.18 -5.13 6.40
C VAL A 63 18.28 -5.69 7.28
N ASP A 64 19.18 -6.50 6.69
CA ASP A 64 20.33 -7.06 7.36
C ASP A 64 21.63 -6.49 6.75
N TYR A 65 22.56 -6.12 7.59
CA TYR A 65 23.85 -5.55 7.22
C TYR A 65 24.97 -6.57 7.39
N TYR A 66 25.91 -6.56 6.45
CA TYR A 66 27.03 -7.47 6.40
C TYR A 66 28.35 -6.71 6.26
N GLN A 67 29.46 -7.33 6.75
CA GLN A 67 30.81 -6.76 6.66
C GLN A 67 31.14 -6.36 5.23
N GLY A 68 31.73 -5.17 5.11
CA GLY A 68 32.08 -4.63 3.82
C GLY A 68 30.99 -3.76 3.19
N GLY A 69 29.89 -3.49 3.88
CA GLY A 69 28.81 -2.62 3.46
C GLY A 69 27.76 -3.28 2.54
N TYR A 70 27.76 -4.62 2.48
CA TYR A 70 26.69 -5.35 1.79
C TYR A 70 25.41 -5.28 2.63
N THR A 71 24.26 -5.21 1.97
CA THR A 71 22.96 -5.12 2.61
C THR A 71 22.01 -6.14 2.00
N MET A 72 21.29 -6.89 2.81
CA MET A 72 20.20 -7.76 2.38
C MET A 72 18.88 -7.11 2.69
N LEU A 73 18.09 -6.84 1.66
CA LEU A 73 16.70 -6.41 1.78
C LEU A 73 15.81 -7.63 1.61
N THR A 74 14.83 -7.78 2.49
CA THR A 74 13.87 -8.89 2.42
C THR A 74 12.45 -8.34 2.51
N THR A 75 11.57 -8.69 1.58
CA THR A 75 10.14 -8.48 1.68
C THR A 75 9.51 -9.72 2.33
N THR A 76 8.83 -9.54 3.49
CA THR A 76 8.37 -10.69 4.30
C THR A 76 7.10 -11.33 3.78
N MET A 77 6.31 -10.62 2.96
CA MET A 77 5.05 -11.10 2.40
C MET A 77 5.25 -12.21 1.35
N ASP A 78 6.27 -12.11 0.53
CA ASP A 78 6.60 -13.06 -0.54
C ASP A 78 7.97 -13.74 -0.34
N GLY A 79 8.75 -13.28 0.63
CA GLY A 79 10.05 -13.82 0.98
C GLY A 79 11.15 -13.53 -0.03
N GLN A 80 10.96 -12.55 -0.93
CA GLN A 80 11.99 -12.13 -1.86
C GLN A 80 13.17 -11.49 -1.12
N ARG A 81 14.39 -11.79 -1.61
CA ARG A 81 15.63 -11.29 -1.03
C ARG A 81 16.46 -10.58 -2.10
N PHE A 82 16.97 -9.40 -1.75
CA PHE A 82 17.76 -8.55 -2.63
C PHE A 82 19.09 -8.24 -1.96
N LEU A 83 20.19 -8.76 -2.50
CA LEU A 83 21.53 -8.43 -2.03
C LEU A 83 22.01 -7.15 -2.70
N ILE A 84 22.20 -6.12 -1.92
CA ILE A 84 22.73 -4.84 -2.38
C ILE A 84 24.24 -4.87 -2.26
N VAL A 85 24.91 -4.84 -3.41
CA VAL A 85 26.37 -4.83 -3.51
C VAL A 85 26.85 -3.38 -3.53
N PRO A 86 27.79 -2.98 -2.63
CA PRO A 86 28.33 -1.62 -2.62
C PRO A 86 29.05 -1.28 -3.92
N GLU A 87 29.09 0.01 -4.24
CA GLU A 87 29.84 0.50 -5.40
C GLU A 87 31.32 0.06 -5.36
N GLY A 88 31.79 -0.44 -6.50
CA GLY A 88 33.17 -0.90 -6.67
C GLY A 88 33.51 -2.23 -5.99
N LYS A 89 32.53 -2.94 -5.44
CA LYS A 89 32.68 -4.29 -4.91
C LYS A 89 32.12 -5.35 -5.85
N GLU A 90 32.61 -6.56 -5.71
CA GLU A 90 32.12 -7.73 -6.45
C GLU A 90 31.06 -8.46 -5.64
N THR A 91 30.20 -9.20 -6.34
CA THR A 91 29.23 -10.11 -5.69
C THR A 91 29.99 -11.17 -4.88
N PRO A 92 29.61 -11.40 -3.61
CA PRO A 92 30.25 -12.42 -2.78
C PRO A 92 30.07 -13.83 -3.34
N GLU A 93 31.05 -14.71 -3.10
CA GLU A 93 30.94 -16.10 -3.50
C GLU A 93 29.90 -16.85 -2.65
N GLY A 94 29.17 -17.76 -3.27
CA GLY A 94 28.24 -18.67 -2.60
C GLY A 94 26.92 -18.03 -2.18
N VAL A 95 26.53 -16.90 -2.76
CA VAL A 95 25.17 -16.34 -2.65
C VAL A 95 24.16 -17.33 -3.24
N GLU A 96 23.06 -17.59 -2.55
CA GLU A 96 22.00 -18.49 -3.01
C GLU A 96 21.40 -18.01 -4.34
N GLU A 97 21.02 -18.93 -5.23
CA GLU A 97 20.54 -18.63 -6.59
C GLU A 97 19.20 -17.85 -6.60
N ASP A 98 18.42 -17.94 -5.53
CA ASP A 98 17.14 -17.25 -5.39
C ASP A 98 17.29 -15.80 -4.86
N ILE A 99 18.50 -15.35 -4.56
CA ILE A 99 18.80 -13.98 -4.16
C ILE A 99 19.05 -13.12 -5.40
N ILE A 100 18.28 -12.05 -5.51
CA ILE A 100 18.44 -11.05 -6.57
C ILE A 100 19.58 -10.12 -6.17
N VAL A 101 20.62 -10.06 -7.01
CA VAL A 101 21.79 -9.21 -6.77
C VAL A 101 21.63 -7.87 -7.46
N LEU A 102 21.70 -6.78 -6.70
CA LEU A 102 21.60 -5.40 -7.19
C LEU A 102 22.89 -4.64 -6.88
N GLN A 103 23.43 -3.95 -7.89
CA GLN A 103 24.69 -3.21 -7.76
C GLN A 103 24.44 -1.72 -7.55
N ARG A 104 25.03 -1.11 -6.51
CA ARG A 104 25.05 0.36 -6.36
C ARG A 104 26.05 1.01 -7.33
N PRO A 105 25.79 2.26 -7.79
CA PRO A 105 24.58 3.06 -7.55
C PRO A 105 23.38 2.53 -8.34
N MET A 106 22.18 2.61 -7.73
CA MET A 106 20.93 2.25 -8.40
C MET A 106 20.70 3.19 -9.58
N LYS A 107 20.34 2.65 -10.74
CA LYS A 107 20.06 3.39 -11.97
C LYS A 107 19.04 2.63 -12.81
N ASP A 108 18.41 3.34 -13.71
CA ASP A 108 17.52 2.79 -14.72
C ASP A 108 16.40 1.94 -14.14
N LEU A 109 15.84 2.43 -13.00
CA LEU A 109 14.73 1.79 -12.31
C LEU A 109 13.41 2.09 -13.03
N TYR A 110 12.55 1.08 -13.11
CA TYR A 110 11.16 1.23 -13.51
C TYR A 110 10.27 1.30 -12.27
N LEU A 111 9.73 2.49 -11.97
CA LEU A 111 8.90 2.73 -10.80
C LEU A 111 7.43 2.78 -11.17
N VAL A 112 6.67 1.79 -10.65
CA VAL A 112 5.22 1.67 -10.83
C VAL A 112 4.47 1.99 -9.54
N ALA A 113 5.06 1.70 -8.40
CA ALA A 113 4.52 2.01 -7.07
C ALA A 113 4.54 3.52 -6.80
N SER A 114 3.42 4.20 -7.07
CA SER A 114 3.36 5.67 -7.01
C SER A 114 3.68 6.27 -5.63
N ALA A 115 3.36 5.56 -4.54
CA ALA A 115 3.70 5.99 -3.19
C ALA A 115 5.22 6.01 -2.93
N VAL A 116 5.99 5.18 -3.66
CA VAL A 116 7.45 5.10 -3.53
C VAL A 116 8.15 6.29 -4.18
N MET A 117 7.52 6.96 -5.15
CA MET A 117 8.10 8.16 -5.78
C MET A 117 8.41 9.25 -4.75
N ASP A 118 7.54 9.41 -3.75
CA ASP A 118 7.74 10.37 -2.66
C ASP A 118 8.95 9.99 -1.79
N MET A 119 9.13 8.70 -1.51
CA MET A 119 10.29 8.21 -0.78
C MET A 119 11.60 8.46 -1.54
N PHE A 120 11.62 8.22 -2.86
CA PHE A 120 12.78 8.53 -3.69
C PHE A 120 13.04 10.03 -3.78
N ARG A 121 12.00 10.87 -3.84
CA ARG A 121 12.12 12.32 -3.82
C ARG A 121 12.79 12.81 -2.54
N GLU A 122 12.29 12.39 -1.39
CA GLU A 122 12.81 12.80 -0.08
C GLU A 122 14.21 12.24 0.20
N LEU A 123 14.57 11.13 -0.43
CA LEU A 123 15.90 10.55 -0.36
C LEU A 123 16.86 11.13 -1.41
N ASP A 124 16.53 12.21 -2.14
CA ASP A 124 17.32 12.72 -3.28
C ASP A 124 17.71 11.60 -4.26
N GLY A 125 16.80 10.67 -4.52
CA GLY A 125 17.05 9.44 -5.30
C GLY A 125 16.32 9.39 -6.64
N LEU A 126 15.66 10.48 -7.08
CA LEU A 126 14.88 10.50 -8.32
C LEU A 126 15.71 10.23 -9.58
N ASP A 127 16.99 10.52 -9.54
CA ASP A 127 17.95 10.26 -10.62
C ASP A 127 18.19 8.76 -10.87
N ALA A 128 17.80 7.89 -9.95
CA ALA A 128 17.82 6.45 -10.16
C ALA A 128 16.64 5.95 -11.01
N ILE A 129 15.57 6.75 -11.15
CA ILE A 129 14.33 6.37 -11.83
C ILE A 129 14.34 6.91 -13.26
N THR A 130 14.53 6.03 -14.23
CA THR A 130 14.45 6.36 -15.66
C THR A 130 13.07 6.09 -16.23
N PHE A 131 12.33 5.10 -15.67
CA PHE A 131 11.06 4.66 -16.22
C PHE A 131 9.93 4.84 -15.20
N SER A 132 8.84 5.49 -15.63
CA SER A 132 7.66 5.72 -14.80
C SER A 132 6.49 4.84 -15.24
N GLY A 133 5.80 4.25 -14.26
CA GLY A 133 4.53 3.53 -14.46
C GLY A 133 3.33 4.46 -14.67
N GLN A 134 3.52 5.76 -14.48
CA GLN A 134 2.51 6.79 -14.66
C GLN A 134 2.97 7.86 -15.65
N LYS A 135 2.00 8.45 -16.37
CA LYS A 135 2.25 9.60 -17.23
C LYS A 135 2.43 10.88 -16.41
N GLU A 136 3.09 11.87 -17.03
CA GLU A 136 3.35 13.18 -16.41
C GLU A 136 2.08 13.83 -15.81
N GLU A 137 0.97 13.81 -16.55
CA GLU A 137 -0.30 14.40 -16.12
C GLU A 137 -0.92 13.77 -14.87
N ASN A 138 -0.51 12.55 -14.51
CA ASN A 138 -1.02 11.81 -13.36
C ASN A 138 -0.14 11.95 -12.11
N TRP A 139 1.00 12.62 -12.23
CA TRP A 139 1.82 12.90 -11.06
C TRP A 139 1.38 14.20 -10.38
N TYR A 140 1.35 14.18 -9.07
CA TYR A 140 1.20 15.38 -8.21
C TYR A 140 2.53 15.79 -7.59
N ILE A 141 3.55 14.94 -7.66
CA ILE A 141 4.92 15.24 -7.23
C ILE A 141 5.60 16.07 -8.33
N GLU A 142 5.84 17.34 -8.04
CA GLU A 142 6.35 18.33 -9.02
C GLU A 142 7.74 17.99 -9.54
N GLU A 143 8.59 17.36 -8.72
CA GLU A 143 9.93 16.92 -9.13
C GLU A 143 9.85 15.79 -10.17
N ALA A 144 8.91 14.86 -10.01
CA ALA A 144 8.66 13.80 -10.99
C ALA A 144 8.14 14.37 -12.32
N LYS A 145 7.20 15.33 -12.28
CA LYS A 145 6.74 16.04 -13.48
C LYS A 145 7.89 16.75 -14.19
N LYS A 146 8.74 17.47 -13.45
CA LYS A 146 9.90 18.16 -14.01
C LYS A 146 10.91 17.21 -14.66
N ALA A 147 11.16 16.04 -14.04
CA ALA A 147 12.02 15.01 -14.60
C ALA A 147 11.43 14.46 -15.91
N MET A 148 10.12 14.19 -15.95
CA MET A 148 9.43 13.73 -17.17
C MET A 148 9.43 14.81 -18.27
N ALA A 149 9.13 16.07 -17.95
CA ALA A 149 9.12 17.18 -18.89
C ALA A 149 10.50 17.44 -19.53
N LYS A 150 11.60 17.14 -18.80
CA LYS A 150 12.98 17.22 -19.32
C LYS A 150 13.39 15.99 -20.13
N GLY A 151 12.69 14.88 -20.01
CA GLY A 151 13.06 13.59 -20.59
C GLY A 151 14.06 12.78 -19.76
N ASP A 152 14.34 13.20 -18.52
CA ASP A 152 15.17 12.47 -17.57
C ASP A 152 14.42 11.21 -17.05
N MET A 153 13.08 11.25 -17.07
CA MET A 153 12.18 10.15 -16.73
C MET A 153 11.14 9.99 -17.84
N ILE A 154 10.85 8.76 -18.27
CA ILE A 154 9.94 8.47 -19.39
C ILE A 154 8.83 7.51 -18.97
N TYR A 155 7.64 7.66 -19.55
CA TYR A 155 6.54 6.74 -19.31
C TYR A 155 6.80 5.41 -20.02
N ALA A 156 6.86 4.32 -19.26
CA ALA A 156 7.11 2.96 -19.77
C ALA A 156 5.93 2.00 -19.58
N GLY A 157 4.71 2.54 -19.55
CA GLY A 157 3.48 1.73 -19.36
C GLY A 157 3.10 1.59 -17.88
N LYS A 158 1.93 1.01 -17.62
CA LYS A 158 1.42 0.75 -16.27
C LYS A 158 1.67 -0.71 -15.86
N TYR A 159 1.52 -1.05 -14.57
CA TYR A 159 1.73 -2.39 -14.01
C TYR A 159 1.16 -3.54 -14.88
N SER A 160 -0.02 -3.38 -15.46
CA SER A 160 -0.68 -4.45 -16.26
C SER A 160 -0.31 -4.43 -17.75
N LYS A 161 0.48 -3.46 -18.20
CA LYS A 161 0.89 -3.32 -19.60
C LYS A 161 2.16 -2.47 -19.71
N PRO A 162 3.32 -2.97 -19.23
CA PRO A 162 4.60 -2.31 -19.44
C PRO A 162 4.99 -2.28 -20.92
N ASP A 163 5.81 -1.31 -21.30
CA ASP A 163 6.48 -1.28 -22.59
C ASP A 163 7.80 -2.07 -22.49
N TYR A 164 7.70 -3.38 -22.70
CA TYR A 164 8.84 -4.28 -22.56
C TYR A 164 9.98 -3.97 -23.54
N GLU A 165 9.65 -3.50 -24.76
CA GLU A 165 10.65 -3.15 -25.76
C GLU A 165 11.48 -1.96 -25.28
N LEU A 166 10.83 -0.93 -24.75
CA LEU A 166 11.49 0.22 -24.17
C LEU A 166 12.34 -0.16 -22.96
N LEU A 167 11.78 -0.91 -21.99
CA LEU A 167 12.49 -1.31 -20.78
C LEU A 167 13.75 -2.11 -21.08
N VAL A 168 13.69 -3.04 -22.04
CA VAL A 168 14.84 -3.87 -22.44
C VAL A 168 15.86 -3.05 -23.23
N SER A 169 15.41 -2.24 -24.20
CA SER A 169 16.35 -1.50 -25.09
C SER A 169 17.13 -0.44 -24.35
N GLU A 170 16.52 0.20 -23.33
CA GLU A 170 17.16 1.23 -22.53
C GLU A 170 17.80 0.69 -21.24
N GLY A 171 17.75 -0.64 -21.02
CA GLY A 171 18.52 -1.31 -19.97
C GLY A 171 17.96 -1.19 -18.55
N CYS A 172 16.63 -1.31 -18.40
CA CYS A 172 16.00 -1.35 -17.07
C CYS A 172 16.65 -2.40 -16.17
N THR A 173 17.02 -2.02 -14.94
CA THR A 173 17.77 -2.86 -14.01
C THR A 173 16.91 -3.48 -12.91
N LEU A 174 15.76 -2.86 -12.57
CA LEU A 174 14.81 -3.32 -11.54
C LEU A 174 13.46 -2.69 -11.80
N ALA A 175 12.39 -3.46 -11.72
CA ALA A 175 11.02 -2.97 -11.65
C ALA A 175 10.55 -2.93 -10.19
N ILE A 176 10.13 -1.76 -9.71
CA ILE A 176 9.55 -1.58 -8.38
C ILE A 176 8.03 -1.46 -8.54
N GLU A 177 7.35 -2.54 -8.21
CA GLU A 177 5.92 -2.71 -8.37
C GLU A 177 5.18 -2.60 -7.03
N ASN A 178 3.91 -2.26 -7.08
CA ASN A 178 3.03 -2.42 -5.95
C ASN A 178 2.22 -3.72 -6.10
N ARG A 179 1.50 -4.11 -5.05
CA ARG A 179 0.74 -5.36 -5.06
C ARG A 179 -0.36 -5.46 -6.13
N MET A 180 -0.74 -4.37 -6.81
CA MET A 180 -1.68 -4.46 -7.95
C MET A 180 -1.16 -5.38 -9.06
N ILE A 181 0.16 -5.59 -9.12
CA ILE A 181 0.79 -6.53 -10.07
C ILE A 181 0.30 -7.98 -9.89
N SER A 182 -0.19 -8.36 -8.70
CA SER A 182 -0.78 -9.68 -8.45
C SER A 182 -2.03 -9.97 -9.30
N HIS A 183 -2.65 -8.95 -9.87
CA HIS A 183 -3.75 -9.10 -10.84
C HIS A 183 -3.26 -9.37 -12.27
N SER A 184 -1.95 -9.31 -12.49
CA SER A 184 -1.30 -9.54 -13.78
C SER A 184 0.02 -10.32 -13.59
N PRO A 185 -0.02 -11.53 -13.01
CA PRO A 185 1.19 -12.30 -12.68
C PRO A 185 2.04 -12.61 -13.90
N GLU A 186 1.44 -12.70 -15.09
CA GLU A 186 2.13 -12.87 -16.36
C GLU A 186 3.07 -11.71 -16.70
N VAL A 187 2.88 -10.53 -16.10
CA VAL A 187 3.77 -9.39 -16.28
C VAL A 187 5.07 -9.60 -15.51
N ILE A 188 4.98 -10.15 -14.28
CA ILE A 188 6.16 -10.48 -13.47
C ILE A 188 7.02 -11.50 -14.23
N GLU A 189 6.42 -12.64 -14.63
CA GLU A 189 7.10 -13.69 -15.38
C GLU A 189 7.81 -13.13 -16.61
N LYS A 190 7.14 -12.24 -17.35
CA LYS A 190 7.67 -11.66 -18.57
C LYS A 190 8.81 -10.66 -18.34
N LEU A 191 8.76 -9.84 -17.28
CA LEU A 191 9.86 -8.96 -16.90
C LEU A 191 11.09 -9.79 -16.52
N GLU A 192 10.90 -10.83 -15.70
CA GLU A 192 11.97 -11.75 -15.27
C GLU A 192 12.57 -12.54 -16.46
N ASP A 193 11.75 -13.00 -17.41
CA ASP A 193 12.22 -13.64 -18.66
C ASP A 193 13.12 -12.72 -19.49
N PHE A 194 12.92 -11.41 -19.41
CA PHE A 194 13.79 -10.40 -20.02
C PHE A 194 14.98 -10.01 -19.15
N GLY A 195 15.17 -10.63 -17.99
CA GLY A 195 16.25 -10.35 -17.06
C GLY A 195 16.05 -9.09 -16.23
N ILE A 196 14.82 -8.57 -16.16
CA ILE A 196 14.46 -7.44 -15.32
C ILE A 196 13.84 -8.00 -14.02
N PRO A 197 14.55 -7.98 -12.89
CA PRO A 197 14.00 -8.43 -11.61
C PRO A 197 12.84 -7.53 -11.16
N VAL A 198 11.90 -8.12 -10.42
CA VAL A 198 10.73 -7.42 -9.91
C VAL A 198 10.78 -7.39 -8.40
N MET A 199 10.69 -6.20 -7.81
CA MET A 199 10.56 -5.95 -6.37
C MET A 199 9.13 -5.48 -6.10
N ILE A 200 8.40 -6.18 -5.23
CA ILE A 200 7.05 -5.76 -4.83
C ILE A 200 7.14 -5.05 -3.48
N GLU A 201 6.71 -3.79 -3.42
CA GLU A 201 6.61 -3.05 -2.18
C GLU A 201 5.26 -3.32 -1.50
N TYR A 202 5.28 -3.39 -0.18
CA TYR A 202 4.10 -3.72 0.64
C TYR A 202 3.71 -2.63 1.63
N SER A 203 4.21 -1.41 1.48
CA SER A 203 3.91 -0.28 2.38
C SER A 203 2.41 -0.05 2.53
N SER A 204 1.64 -0.29 1.45
CA SER A 204 0.18 -0.14 1.46
C SER A 204 -0.56 -1.19 2.32
N TYR A 205 0.13 -2.20 2.80
CA TYR A 205 -0.42 -3.26 3.68
C TYR A 205 -0.11 -3.05 5.16
N GLU A 206 0.78 -2.11 5.48
CA GLU A 206 1.04 -1.74 6.86
C GLU A 206 -0.23 -1.17 7.50
N SER A 207 -0.60 -1.74 8.64
CA SER A 207 -1.80 -1.35 9.38
C SER A 207 -1.58 -0.10 10.22
N HIS A 208 -0.33 0.17 10.62
CA HIS A 208 0.04 1.37 11.34
C HIS A 208 0.49 2.46 10.36
N PRO A 209 0.04 3.74 10.52
CA PRO A 209 0.44 4.84 9.65
C PRO A 209 1.96 5.00 9.55
N LEU A 210 2.67 4.95 10.69
CA LEU A 210 4.14 5.01 10.69
C LEU A 210 4.81 3.76 10.09
N GLY A 211 4.18 2.60 10.11
CA GLY A 211 4.70 1.44 9.40
C GLY A 211 4.83 1.69 7.89
N ARG A 212 3.87 2.44 7.32
CA ARG A 212 3.93 2.87 5.90
C ARG A 212 5.08 3.84 5.65
N VAL A 213 5.28 4.80 6.56
CA VAL A 213 6.37 5.78 6.47
C VAL A 213 7.73 5.09 6.65
N GLU A 214 7.81 4.11 7.54
CA GLU A 214 9.06 3.40 7.87
C GLU A 214 9.67 2.67 6.65
N TRP A 215 8.88 2.41 5.61
CA TRP A 215 9.39 1.90 4.33
C TRP A 215 10.41 2.82 3.66
N ILE A 216 10.50 4.10 4.06
CA ILE A 216 11.61 4.97 3.61
C ILE A 216 12.97 4.41 4.01
N LYS A 217 13.04 3.70 5.16
CA LYS A 217 14.28 3.05 5.62
C LYS A 217 14.70 1.90 4.69
N PHE A 218 13.73 1.15 4.13
CA PHE A 218 13.99 0.12 3.13
C PHE A 218 14.62 0.72 1.86
N PHE A 219 14.02 1.80 1.34
CA PHE A 219 14.56 2.48 0.15
C PHE A 219 15.82 3.28 0.46
N GLY A 220 15.97 3.80 1.68
CA GLY A 220 17.22 4.36 2.18
C GLY A 220 18.36 3.34 2.12
N ALA A 221 18.10 2.12 2.59
CA ALA A 221 19.05 1.02 2.52
C ALA A 221 19.32 0.53 1.08
N LEU A 222 18.34 0.59 0.18
CA LEU A 222 18.55 0.34 -1.26
C LEU A 222 19.52 1.35 -1.87
N LEU A 223 19.33 2.64 -1.56
CA LEU A 223 20.07 3.76 -2.15
C LEU A 223 21.39 4.08 -1.44
N GLY A 224 21.63 3.55 -0.23
CA GLY A 224 22.77 3.92 0.62
C GLY A 224 22.59 5.27 1.31
N LYS A 225 21.35 5.56 1.72
CA LYS A 225 20.94 6.83 2.34
C LYS A 225 20.21 6.62 3.66
N GLU A 226 20.69 5.65 4.44
CA GLU A 226 20.07 5.19 5.69
C GLU A 226 19.92 6.33 6.71
N GLU A 227 20.97 7.18 6.90
CA GLU A 227 20.91 8.32 7.82
C GLU A 227 19.86 9.36 7.44
N MET A 228 19.65 9.57 6.13
CA MET A 228 18.61 10.47 5.64
C MET A 228 17.22 9.88 5.89
N ALA A 229 17.06 8.61 5.60
CA ALA A 229 15.81 7.89 5.81
C ALA A 229 15.39 7.88 7.28
N GLU A 230 16.32 7.63 8.19
CA GLU A 230 16.07 7.66 9.65
C GLU A 230 15.57 9.03 10.09
N ARG A 231 16.28 10.09 9.71
CA ARG A 231 15.89 11.47 10.06
C ARG A 231 14.48 11.84 9.56
N ILE A 232 14.14 11.47 8.31
CA ILE A 232 12.82 11.75 7.76
C ILE A 232 11.73 10.96 8.49
N PHE A 233 12.02 9.71 8.85
CA PHE A 233 11.12 8.89 9.65
C PHE A 233 10.89 9.49 11.04
N GLU A 234 11.95 9.88 11.76
CA GLU A 234 11.88 10.53 13.08
C GLU A 234 11.07 11.83 13.05
N GLU A 235 11.17 12.63 11.98
CA GLU A 235 10.35 13.84 11.81
C GLU A 235 8.85 13.51 11.75
N GLN A 236 8.45 12.47 11.03
CA GLN A 236 7.04 12.04 10.93
C GLN A 236 6.56 11.39 12.24
N GLU A 237 7.41 10.63 12.91
CA GLU A 237 7.12 10.06 14.24
C GLU A 237 6.85 11.17 15.26
N ALA A 238 7.67 12.23 15.29
CA ALA A 238 7.50 13.36 16.20
C ALA A 238 6.16 14.12 15.97
N ILE A 239 5.71 14.23 14.71
CA ILE A 239 4.40 14.83 14.39
C ILE A 239 3.28 13.94 14.93
N LEU A 240 3.36 12.62 14.69
CA LEU A 240 2.36 11.66 15.16
C LEU A 240 2.28 11.64 16.67
N ASP A 241 3.42 11.62 17.37
CA ASP A 241 3.48 11.63 18.84
C ASP A 241 2.81 12.88 19.42
N LYS A 242 3.08 14.03 18.81
CA LYS A 242 2.45 15.30 19.21
C LYS A 242 0.93 15.24 19.04
N VAL A 243 0.43 14.81 17.89
CA VAL A 243 -1.02 14.72 17.62
C VAL A 243 -1.68 13.71 18.55
N SER A 244 -1.05 12.55 18.76
CA SER A 244 -1.60 11.49 19.61
C SER A 244 -1.62 11.84 21.10
N ALA A 245 -0.86 12.84 21.52
CA ALA A 245 -0.85 13.36 22.90
C ALA A 245 -1.98 14.39 23.17
N GLU A 246 -2.63 14.88 22.11
CA GLU A 246 -3.76 15.83 22.24
C GLU A 246 -5.01 15.14 22.82
N GLU A 247 -5.97 15.94 23.29
CA GLU A 247 -7.17 15.43 23.93
C GLU A 247 -8.05 14.68 22.91
N LYS A 248 -8.44 13.45 23.26
CA LYS A 248 -9.35 12.65 22.43
C LYS A 248 -10.77 13.17 22.52
N THR A 249 -11.49 13.10 21.40
CA THR A 249 -12.89 13.49 21.31
C THR A 249 -13.79 12.24 21.22
N ASP A 250 -15.08 12.40 21.50
CA ASP A 250 -16.08 11.36 21.26
C ASP A 250 -16.66 11.43 19.83
N GLN A 251 -16.09 12.30 18.97
CA GLN A 251 -16.60 12.56 17.63
C GLN A 251 -16.33 11.40 16.67
N THR A 252 -17.31 11.16 15.81
CA THR A 252 -17.32 10.05 14.86
C THR A 252 -17.05 10.52 13.44
N VAL A 253 -16.26 9.74 12.71
CA VAL A 253 -15.81 10.06 11.35
C VAL A 253 -16.12 8.91 10.40
N ALA A 254 -16.74 9.21 9.27
CA ALA A 254 -16.86 8.31 8.15
C ALA A 254 -15.91 8.75 7.01
N PHE A 255 -15.06 7.84 6.56
CA PHE A 255 -14.15 8.04 5.43
C PHE A 255 -14.59 7.16 4.27
N PHE A 256 -14.93 7.73 3.12
CA PHE A 256 -15.59 7.00 2.04
C PHE A 256 -15.29 7.57 0.65
N PHE A 257 -15.66 6.78 -0.36
CA PHE A 257 -15.60 7.12 -1.77
C PHE A 257 -16.82 6.53 -2.49
N ILE A 258 -17.39 7.23 -3.48
CA ILE A 258 -18.51 6.74 -4.28
C ILE A 258 -17.97 6.22 -5.61
N THR A 259 -18.12 4.92 -5.84
CA THR A 259 -17.65 4.26 -7.06
C THR A 259 -18.52 4.62 -8.28
N SER A 260 -17.99 4.46 -9.49
CA SER A 260 -18.70 4.76 -10.74
C SER A 260 -20.00 3.96 -10.95
N ASN A 261 -20.16 2.82 -10.25
CA ASN A 261 -21.37 2.01 -10.26
C ASN A 261 -22.31 2.29 -9.06
N GLY A 262 -22.07 3.38 -8.31
CA GLY A 262 -22.93 3.85 -7.23
C GLY A 262 -22.79 3.10 -5.92
N LEU A 263 -21.78 2.25 -5.75
CA LEU A 263 -21.46 1.66 -4.44
C LEU A 263 -20.65 2.65 -3.60
N VAL A 264 -20.73 2.53 -2.28
CA VAL A 264 -19.88 3.26 -1.37
C VAL A 264 -18.71 2.38 -0.96
N GLN A 265 -17.50 2.84 -1.22
CA GLN A 265 -16.28 2.19 -0.76
C GLN A 265 -15.85 2.84 0.55
N VAL A 266 -15.65 2.01 1.57
CA VAL A 266 -15.19 2.43 2.90
C VAL A 266 -13.91 1.69 3.26
N ARG A 267 -13.19 2.18 4.28
CA ARG A 267 -12.02 1.48 4.83
C ARG A 267 -12.43 0.35 5.74
N GLN A 268 -11.74 -0.78 5.69
CA GLN A 268 -11.88 -1.82 6.69
C GLN A 268 -11.22 -1.37 8.00
N SER A 269 -11.68 -1.89 9.13
CA SER A 269 -11.22 -1.45 10.46
C SER A 269 -9.72 -1.68 10.70
N THR A 270 -9.10 -2.60 9.97
CA THR A 270 -7.66 -2.91 10.04
C THR A 270 -6.79 -2.05 9.13
N ASP A 271 -7.39 -1.16 8.32
CA ASP A 271 -6.65 -0.24 7.45
C ASP A 271 -6.03 0.92 8.27
N TYR A 272 -4.96 1.50 7.75
CA TYR A 272 -4.25 2.59 8.40
C TYR A 272 -5.09 3.88 8.57
N VAL A 273 -6.10 4.14 7.72
CA VAL A 273 -6.95 5.35 7.82
C VAL A 273 -7.80 5.34 9.09
N PRO A 274 -8.55 4.27 9.45
CA PRO A 274 -9.16 4.16 10.77
C PRO A 274 -8.18 4.38 11.92
N LYS A 275 -6.96 3.84 11.80
CA LYS A 275 -5.93 4.03 12.83
C LYS A 275 -5.47 5.49 12.93
N MET A 276 -5.34 6.20 11.81
CA MET A 276 -5.06 7.64 11.82
C MET A 276 -6.17 8.44 12.50
N ILE A 277 -7.44 8.14 12.22
CA ILE A 277 -8.59 8.79 12.86
C ILE A 277 -8.54 8.57 14.36
N GLU A 278 -8.27 7.34 14.83
CA GLU A 278 -8.13 7.01 16.25
C GLU A 278 -6.99 7.79 16.91
N LEU A 279 -5.82 7.82 16.29
CA LEU A 279 -4.62 8.51 16.78
C LEU A 279 -4.78 10.03 16.78
N ALA A 280 -5.56 10.57 15.84
CA ALA A 280 -5.93 11.99 15.79
C ALA A 280 -7.03 12.37 16.80
N GLY A 281 -7.56 11.42 17.58
CA GLY A 281 -8.51 11.66 18.66
C GLY A 281 -9.98 11.47 18.29
N GLY A 282 -10.31 10.91 17.10
CA GLY A 282 -11.68 10.61 16.67
C GLY A 282 -12.02 9.11 16.72
N ASN A 283 -13.25 8.77 16.35
CA ASN A 283 -13.75 7.40 16.28
C ASN A 283 -14.22 7.10 14.85
N TYR A 284 -13.70 6.05 14.25
CA TYR A 284 -14.15 5.61 12.93
C TYR A 284 -15.50 4.86 13.06
N VAL A 285 -16.50 5.22 12.25
CA VAL A 285 -17.87 4.67 12.38
C VAL A 285 -17.97 3.16 12.10
N PHE A 286 -17.03 2.59 11.35
CA PHE A 286 -17.02 1.16 10.99
C PHE A 286 -15.92 0.39 11.75
N GLU A 287 -15.95 0.44 13.09
CA GLU A 287 -14.90 -0.11 13.96
C GLU A 287 -14.65 -1.63 13.79
N ASN A 288 -15.67 -2.38 13.36
CA ASN A 288 -15.63 -3.84 13.25
C ASN A 288 -15.87 -4.31 11.82
N LEU A 289 -15.60 -3.47 10.82
CA LEU A 289 -15.85 -3.81 9.44
C LEU A 289 -14.66 -4.55 8.81
N GLY A 290 -14.98 -5.65 8.14
CA GLY A 290 -14.01 -6.44 7.39
C GLY A 290 -13.52 -7.67 8.15
N ASP A 291 -12.59 -8.35 7.52
CA ASP A 291 -11.98 -9.58 8.03
C ASP A 291 -10.46 -9.37 8.13
N ALA A 292 -9.96 -9.46 9.34
CA ALA A 292 -8.51 -9.28 9.61
C ALA A 292 -7.64 -10.30 8.86
N GLU A 293 -8.18 -11.48 8.53
CA GLU A 293 -7.45 -12.51 7.80
C GLU A 293 -7.23 -12.14 6.32
N THR A 294 -8.16 -11.38 5.72
CA THR A 294 -8.08 -11.04 4.29
C THR A 294 -7.11 -9.91 3.98
N LYS A 295 -6.66 -9.15 4.98
CA LYS A 295 -5.78 -7.98 4.84
C LYS A 295 -6.18 -7.02 3.70
N ARG A 296 -7.48 -6.84 3.47
CA ARG A 296 -8.00 -5.90 2.49
C ARG A 296 -8.13 -4.52 3.12
N SER A 297 -7.71 -3.48 2.42
CA SER A 297 -7.82 -2.10 2.90
C SER A 297 -9.24 -1.54 2.81
N THR A 298 -10.03 -2.00 1.84
CA THR A 298 -11.34 -1.41 1.54
C THR A 298 -12.43 -2.46 1.37
N MET A 299 -13.68 -2.02 1.53
CA MET A 299 -14.87 -2.79 1.23
C MET A 299 -15.91 -1.92 0.52
N ASN A 300 -16.61 -2.49 -0.46
CA ASN A 300 -17.74 -1.84 -1.12
C ASN A 300 -19.03 -2.28 -0.44
N MET A 301 -19.92 -1.34 -0.18
CA MET A 301 -21.25 -1.59 0.38
C MET A 301 -22.33 -0.84 -0.39
N GLN A 302 -23.59 -1.24 -0.20
CA GLN A 302 -24.73 -0.52 -0.77
C GLN A 302 -24.95 0.82 -0.04
N VAL A 303 -25.55 1.80 -0.72
CA VAL A 303 -25.82 3.12 -0.13
C VAL A 303 -26.68 3.02 1.14
N GLU A 304 -27.64 2.07 1.16
CA GLU A 304 -28.50 1.85 2.33
C GLU A 304 -27.72 1.32 3.54
N GLU A 305 -26.71 0.49 3.31
CA GLU A 305 -25.84 -0.02 4.36
C GLU A 305 -24.96 1.10 4.91
N PHE A 306 -24.37 1.91 4.03
CA PHE A 306 -23.61 3.08 4.41
C PHE A 306 -24.47 4.10 5.17
N TYR A 307 -25.70 4.37 4.72
CA TYR A 307 -26.64 5.23 5.42
C TYR A 307 -26.87 4.74 6.84
N ASN A 308 -27.19 3.46 7.02
CA ASN A 308 -27.47 2.91 8.35
C ASN A 308 -26.25 2.97 9.29
N GLY A 309 -25.03 2.85 8.77
CA GLY A 309 -23.80 2.88 9.57
C GLY A 309 -23.20 4.27 9.80
N ALA A 310 -23.49 5.25 8.95
CA ALA A 310 -22.77 6.52 8.96
C ALA A 310 -23.64 7.79 8.97
N LYS A 311 -24.98 7.68 8.88
CA LYS A 311 -25.86 8.87 8.83
C LYS A 311 -25.77 9.79 10.06
N ASP A 312 -25.42 9.24 11.22
CA ASP A 312 -25.30 9.95 12.49
C ASP A 312 -23.84 10.36 12.77
N ALA A 313 -22.90 10.13 11.84
CA ALA A 313 -21.51 10.55 11.97
C ALA A 313 -21.39 12.07 12.11
N ASP A 314 -20.48 12.52 12.98
CA ASP A 314 -20.20 13.94 13.20
C ASP A 314 -19.48 14.57 12.01
N PHE A 315 -18.62 13.81 11.34
CA PHE A 315 -17.83 14.23 10.19
C PHE A 315 -17.88 13.22 9.06
N LEU A 316 -17.92 13.72 7.83
CA LEU A 316 -17.70 12.96 6.61
C LEU A 316 -16.42 13.42 5.93
N ILE A 317 -15.55 12.47 5.55
CA ILE A 317 -14.38 12.73 4.72
C ILE A 317 -14.55 11.97 3.39
N TYR A 318 -14.71 12.70 2.30
CA TYR A 318 -14.73 12.14 0.96
C TYR A 318 -13.31 11.96 0.42
N ASN A 319 -12.98 10.75 -0.02
CA ASN A 319 -11.68 10.45 -0.59
C ASN A 319 -11.64 10.79 -2.08
N SER A 320 -11.15 11.98 -2.42
CA SER A 320 -11.08 12.44 -3.81
C SER A 320 -9.88 11.92 -4.61
N SER A 321 -8.92 11.29 -3.98
CA SER A 321 -7.70 10.81 -4.66
C SER A 321 -7.96 9.73 -5.72
N ILE A 322 -9.18 9.16 -5.77
CA ILE A 322 -9.51 8.04 -6.65
C ILE A 322 -10.17 8.51 -7.96
N ASP A 323 -11.03 9.52 -7.90
CA ASP A 323 -11.88 9.92 -9.05
C ASP A 323 -11.67 11.37 -9.49
N GLY A 324 -10.64 12.04 -9.00
CA GLY A 324 -10.38 13.45 -9.27
C GLY A 324 -11.18 14.42 -8.39
N GLY A 325 -11.95 13.88 -7.45
CA GLY A 325 -12.55 14.63 -6.37
C GLY A 325 -13.88 15.31 -6.66
N VAL A 326 -14.32 16.04 -5.64
CA VAL A 326 -15.46 16.94 -5.67
C VAL A 326 -15.02 18.31 -5.18
N SER A 327 -15.54 19.37 -5.80
CA SER A 327 -15.16 20.75 -5.48
C SER A 327 -16.16 21.45 -4.56
N SER A 328 -17.34 20.84 -4.31
CA SER A 328 -18.37 21.39 -3.45
C SER A 328 -19.26 20.30 -2.86
N ARG A 329 -20.01 20.66 -1.83
CA ARG A 329 -21.03 19.81 -1.23
C ARG A 329 -22.13 19.45 -2.23
N GLU A 330 -22.53 20.39 -3.10
CA GLU A 330 -23.51 20.13 -4.17
C GLU A 330 -23.01 19.05 -5.11
N ALA A 331 -21.76 19.13 -5.57
CA ALA A 331 -21.15 18.11 -6.44
C ALA A 331 -21.04 16.72 -5.76
N LEU A 332 -20.90 16.67 -4.44
CA LEU A 332 -20.96 15.42 -3.68
C LEU A 332 -22.40 14.86 -3.64
N LEU A 333 -23.39 15.72 -3.41
CA LEU A 333 -24.82 15.33 -3.39
C LEU A 333 -25.30 14.88 -4.77
N ASP A 334 -24.79 15.44 -5.84
CA ASP A 334 -25.06 14.97 -7.21
C ASP A 334 -24.58 13.52 -7.45
N LYS A 335 -23.52 13.10 -6.75
CA LYS A 335 -23.07 11.69 -6.78
C LYS A 335 -23.97 10.76 -5.96
N CYS A 336 -24.54 11.26 -4.85
CA CYS A 336 -25.38 10.48 -3.95
C CYS A 336 -26.31 11.39 -3.14
N GLU A 337 -27.57 11.55 -3.60
CA GLU A 337 -28.58 12.40 -2.99
C GLU A 337 -28.91 12.01 -1.53
N VAL A 338 -28.77 10.72 -1.19
CA VAL A 338 -29.04 10.20 0.16
C VAL A 338 -28.16 10.85 1.22
N LEU A 339 -26.99 11.36 0.84
CA LEU A 339 -26.10 12.07 1.78
C LEU A 339 -26.70 13.34 2.36
N ALA A 340 -27.74 13.93 1.72
CA ALA A 340 -28.42 15.11 2.25
C ALA A 340 -29.07 14.88 3.62
N ASP A 341 -29.43 13.64 3.95
CA ASP A 341 -30.04 13.26 5.22
C ASP A 341 -29.01 12.96 6.33
N PHE A 342 -27.70 13.03 6.03
CA PHE A 342 -26.64 12.78 7.00
C PHE A 342 -26.45 13.98 7.93
N LYS A 343 -26.25 13.71 9.23
CA LYS A 343 -25.99 14.74 10.26
C LYS A 343 -24.85 15.68 9.84
N ALA A 344 -23.71 15.13 9.42
CA ALA A 344 -22.56 15.93 9.03
C ALA A 344 -22.86 16.86 7.84
N VAL A 345 -23.69 16.44 6.88
CA VAL A 345 -24.09 17.29 5.74
C VAL A 345 -24.98 18.45 6.21
N GLN A 346 -25.93 18.17 7.11
CA GLN A 346 -26.83 19.17 7.66
C GLN A 346 -26.11 20.20 8.54
N GLU A 347 -25.05 19.77 9.23
CA GLU A 347 -24.22 20.61 10.11
C GLU A 347 -23.05 21.30 9.38
N GLY A 348 -22.79 20.93 8.10
CA GLY A 348 -21.70 21.48 7.30
C GLY A 348 -20.32 20.88 7.61
N ASN A 349 -20.29 19.70 8.24
CA ASN A 349 -19.06 18.98 8.62
C ASN A 349 -18.66 17.96 7.54
N VAL A 350 -18.58 18.41 6.29
CA VAL A 350 -18.21 17.58 5.13
C VAL A 350 -16.85 18.04 4.61
N TRP A 351 -15.93 17.12 4.57
CA TRP A 351 -14.55 17.35 4.19
C TRP A 351 -14.15 16.49 2.99
N CYS A 352 -13.11 16.90 2.32
CA CYS A 352 -12.59 16.19 1.15
C CYS A 352 -11.08 16.12 1.24
N THR A 353 -10.49 15.01 0.79
CA THR A 353 -9.04 14.91 0.66
C THR A 353 -8.56 15.64 -0.59
N THR A 354 -7.33 16.13 -0.59
CA THR A 354 -6.64 16.54 -1.80
C THR A 354 -6.32 15.33 -2.70
N ASN A 355 -6.11 15.57 -3.98
CA ASN A 355 -5.88 14.49 -4.96
C ASN A 355 -4.50 13.82 -4.83
N ASP A 356 -3.55 14.49 -4.20
CA ASP A 356 -2.16 14.06 -4.04
C ASP A 356 -1.90 13.20 -2.80
N MET A 357 -2.87 13.07 -1.89
CA MET A 357 -2.74 12.38 -0.60
C MET A 357 -2.03 11.01 -0.69
N TYR A 358 -2.33 10.19 -1.72
CA TYR A 358 -1.70 8.87 -1.86
C TYR A 358 -0.31 8.89 -2.50
N GLN A 359 0.05 9.96 -3.16
CA GLN A 359 1.37 10.08 -3.76
C GLN A 359 2.39 10.69 -2.78
N GLN A 360 1.90 11.49 -1.82
CA GLN A 360 2.73 12.07 -0.75
C GLN A 360 2.73 11.15 0.48
N SER A 361 3.26 9.95 0.30
CA SER A 361 3.17 8.85 1.27
C SER A 361 3.92 9.10 2.58
N LEU A 362 4.88 9.99 2.58
CA LEU A 362 5.64 10.39 3.76
C LEU A 362 5.00 11.52 4.57
N SER A 363 3.90 12.09 4.07
CA SER A 363 3.22 13.21 4.72
C SER A 363 2.05 12.78 5.61
N ILE A 364 2.04 11.53 6.06
CA ILE A 364 0.97 10.95 6.90
C ILE A 364 0.79 11.71 8.20
N GLY A 365 1.88 12.21 8.82
CA GLY A 365 1.82 13.04 10.00
C GLY A 365 0.98 14.32 9.80
N TYR A 366 1.15 15.00 8.69
CA TYR A 366 0.36 16.20 8.35
C TYR A 366 -1.12 15.89 8.11
N LEU A 367 -1.45 14.74 7.49
CA LEU A 367 -2.84 14.32 7.36
C LEU A 367 -3.48 14.05 8.74
N MET A 368 -2.71 13.54 9.70
CA MET A 368 -3.19 13.37 11.07
C MET A 368 -3.39 14.70 11.79
N GLU A 369 -2.50 15.69 11.59
CA GLU A 369 -2.72 17.06 12.07
C GLU A 369 -4.00 17.65 11.48
N ASP A 370 -4.27 17.44 10.19
CA ASP A 370 -5.50 17.90 9.54
C ASP A 370 -6.75 17.22 10.12
N ILE A 371 -6.71 15.90 10.36
CA ILE A 371 -7.83 15.19 11.00
C ILE A 371 -8.06 15.72 12.41
N HIS A 372 -7.00 15.93 13.20
CA HIS A 372 -7.12 16.51 14.52
C HIS A 372 -7.69 17.94 14.49
N ALA A 373 -7.21 18.77 13.57
CA ALA A 373 -7.72 20.12 13.36
C ALA A 373 -9.21 20.13 12.97
N MET A 374 -9.62 19.19 12.10
CA MET A 374 -11.03 18.98 11.75
C MET A 374 -11.87 18.62 12.99
N LEU A 375 -11.38 17.72 13.85
CA LEU A 375 -12.10 17.26 15.05
C LEU A 375 -12.19 18.35 16.14
N SER A 376 -11.12 19.10 16.34
CA SER A 376 -11.05 20.16 17.34
C SER A 376 -11.69 21.48 16.89
N GLY A 377 -11.83 21.69 15.58
CA GLY A 377 -12.24 22.97 14.99
C GLY A 377 -11.17 24.06 15.08
N GLU A 378 -9.92 23.67 15.34
CA GLU A 378 -8.78 24.57 15.47
C GLU A 378 -7.74 24.32 14.36
N GLY A 379 -7.22 25.39 13.75
CA GLY A 379 -6.14 25.28 12.78
C GLY A 379 -6.55 24.90 11.35
N GLU A 380 -7.83 24.99 11.01
CA GLU A 380 -8.34 24.70 9.65
C GLU A 380 -7.63 25.51 8.56
N ASP A 381 -7.10 26.69 8.87
CA ASP A 381 -6.34 27.55 7.96
C ASP A 381 -4.92 27.03 7.61
N LYS A 382 -4.50 25.96 8.25
CA LYS A 382 -3.17 25.34 8.09
C LYS A 382 -3.21 23.93 7.53
N MET A 383 -4.38 23.44 7.16
CA MET A 383 -4.54 22.08 6.62
C MET A 383 -3.80 21.87 5.30
N HIS A 384 -3.25 20.70 5.11
CA HIS A 384 -2.45 20.33 3.96
C HIS A 384 -3.23 19.42 2.99
N TYR A 385 -3.97 18.45 3.52
CA TYR A 385 -4.60 17.38 2.76
C TYR A 385 -6.12 17.30 2.91
N LEU A 386 -6.69 18.06 3.85
CA LEU A 386 -8.13 18.15 4.02
C LEU A 386 -8.63 19.56 3.76
N PHE A 387 -9.78 19.66 3.12
CA PHE A 387 -10.50 20.91 2.95
C PHE A 387 -12.01 20.69 3.14
N ARG A 388 -12.68 21.70 3.68
CA ARG A 388 -14.13 21.66 3.89
C ARG A 388 -14.87 21.88 2.58
N LEU A 389 -15.91 21.09 2.30
CA LEU A 389 -16.81 21.29 1.17
C LEU A 389 -17.91 22.30 1.54
N GLU A 390 -17.97 23.38 0.80
CA GLU A 390 -18.99 24.43 0.92
C GLU A 390 -20.21 24.18 0.00
#